data_fbed55f0a7115485ad09c6cc5806df97
#
_entry.id   fbed55f0a7115485ad09c6cc5806df97
#
_cell.length_a   1.000
_cell.length_b   1.000
_cell.length_c   1.000
_cell.angle_alpha   90.00
_cell.angle_beta   90.00
_cell.angle_gamma   90.00
#
_symmetry.space_group_name_H-M   'P 1'
#
loop_
_entity.id
_entity.type
_entity.pdbx_description
1 polymer ?
#
loop_
_entity_poly.entity_id
_entity_poly.type
_entity_poly.pdbx_seq_one_letter_code
_entity_poly.pdbx_strand_id
1 'polypeptide(L)'
;QIQLQNDIDLLMIFDTEANKLNDKDFDEFVIPFLVKISNSYPNKIGYFTKEISQTKFNKLQNLKNLKLTVLGTNLEVFTELPKTHLSLQGNFSNDLLAMEDTKSFSDYIDKYIEKCLKSEPSHRSGWIASLDHGVKKTTPEANVHLFIEKIRTKLS
;
A
#
# COMPACT_ATOMS: atom_id res chain seq x y z
N GLN A 1 -15.04 14.34 9.91
CA GLN A 1 -16.32 13.95 10.58
C GLN A 1 -17.42 13.69 9.56
N ILE A 2 -17.69 14.62 8.64
CA ILE A 2 -18.80 14.50 7.67
C ILE A 2 -18.69 13.22 6.82
N GLN A 3 -17.51 12.87 6.33
CA GLN A 3 -17.32 11.66 5.53
C GLN A 3 -17.62 10.38 6.30
N LEU A 4 -17.17 10.29 7.56
CA LEU A 4 -17.37 9.11 8.41
C LEU A 4 -18.78 8.97 8.95
N GLN A 5 -19.62 10.01 8.84
CA GLN A 5 -21.05 9.98 9.15
C GLN A 5 -21.88 9.38 8.00
N ASN A 6 -21.30 9.21 6.81
CA ASN A 6 -21.98 8.75 5.60
C ASN A 6 -21.67 7.28 5.24
N ASP A 7 -21.55 6.44 6.24
CA ASP A 7 -21.45 4.96 6.08
C ASP A 7 -20.32 4.47 5.18
N ILE A 8 -19.20 5.20 5.18
CA ILE A 8 -18.00 4.77 4.46
C ILE A 8 -17.25 3.67 5.24
N ASP A 9 -16.67 2.73 4.50
CA ASP A 9 -15.89 1.64 5.09
C ASP A 9 -14.52 2.10 5.56
N LEU A 10 -13.87 2.98 4.80
CA LEU A 10 -12.51 3.44 5.03
C LEU A 10 -12.31 4.88 4.60
N LEU A 11 -11.64 5.68 5.43
CA LEU A 11 -11.13 6.99 5.09
C LEU A 11 -9.61 6.93 4.92
N MET A 12 -9.10 7.27 3.73
CA MET A 12 -7.67 7.33 3.47
C MET A 12 -7.10 8.72 3.74
N ILE A 13 -6.07 8.77 4.58
CA ILE A 13 -5.26 9.97 4.79
C ILE A 13 -4.08 9.93 3.82
N PHE A 14 -4.00 10.92 2.94
CA PHE A 14 -2.89 11.08 2.00
C PHE A 14 -1.86 12.06 2.57
N ASP A 15 -0.69 11.54 2.92
CA ASP A 15 0.45 12.27 3.44
C ASP A 15 1.69 11.97 2.60
N THR A 16 1.67 12.46 1.37
CA THR A 16 2.65 12.12 0.33
C THR A 16 4.09 12.44 0.73
N GLU A 17 4.29 13.49 1.51
CA GLU A 17 5.62 14.00 1.84
C GLU A 17 6.19 13.49 3.19
N ALA A 18 5.41 12.74 3.95
CA ALA A 18 5.84 12.19 5.24
C ALA A 18 7.04 11.22 5.12
N ASN A 19 7.27 10.66 3.93
CA ASN A 19 8.46 9.86 3.67
C ASN A 19 9.77 10.65 3.83
N LYS A 20 9.75 11.97 3.59
CA LYS A 20 10.92 12.87 3.69
C LYS A 20 11.29 13.21 5.14
N LEU A 21 10.39 13.02 6.07
CA LEU A 21 10.68 13.22 7.49
C LEU A 21 11.70 12.17 7.96
N ASN A 22 12.61 12.56 8.83
CA ASN A 22 13.41 11.59 9.58
C ASN A 22 12.53 10.87 10.61
N ASP A 23 13.06 9.82 11.24
CA ASP A 23 12.27 8.99 12.16
C ASP A 23 11.79 9.75 13.41
N LYS A 24 12.58 10.73 13.89
CA LYS A 24 12.22 11.56 15.04
C LYS A 24 11.06 12.49 14.70
N ASP A 25 11.16 13.18 13.56
CA ASP A 25 10.10 14.10 13.12
C ASP A 25 8.81 13.35 12.76
N PHE A 26 8.94 12.14 12.20
CA PHE A 26 7.78 11.29 11.98
C PHE A 26 7.07 10.91 13.29
N ASP A 27 7.83 10.60 14.35
CA ASP A 27 7.28 10.32 15.68
C ASP A 27 6.63 11.54 16.32
N GLU A 28 7.19 12.70 16.11
CA GLU A 28 6.70 13.94 16.73
C GLU A 28 5.51 14.54 16.00
N PHE A 29 5.53 14.52 14.66
CA PHE A 29 4.55 15.26 13.84
C PHE A 29 3.52 14.39 13.13
N VAL A 30 3.72 13.07 13.02
CA VAL A 30 2.78 12.19 12.32
C VAL A 30 2.08 11.22 13.27
N ILE A 31 2.85 10.47 14.05
CA ILE A 31 2.28 9.39 14.89
C ILE A 31 1.22 9.88 15.87
N PRO A 32 1.38 11.00 16.61
CA PRO A 32 0.36 11.43 17.57
C PRO A 32 -0.98 11.79 16.92
N PHE A 33 -0.95 12.34 15.71
CA PHE A 33 -2.17 12.68 14.97
C PHE A 33 -2.86 11.43 14.43
N LEU A 34 -2.09 10.45 13.92
CA LEU A 34 -2.63 9.15 13.50
C LEU A 34 -3.25 8.39 14.66
N VAL A 35 -2.60 8.37 15.83
CA VAL A 35 -3.16 7.80 17.07
C VAL A 35 -4.49 8.47 17.41
N LYS A 36 -4.53 9.80 17.43
CA LYS A 36 -5.75 10.55 17.77
C LYS A 36 -6.89 10.24 16.81
N ILE A 37 -6.63 10.28 15.49
CA ILE A 37 -7.66 10.05 14.48
C ILE A 37 -8.11 8.59 14.48
N SER A 38 -7.19 7.63 14.49
CA SER A 38 -7.55 6.20 14.47
C SER A 38 -8.28 5.77 15.74
N ASN A 39 -7.96 6.36 16.91
CA ASN A 39 -8.72 6.11 18.14
C ASN A 39 -10.13 6.71 18.10
N SER A 40 -10.31 7.83 17.41
CA SER A 40 -11.65 8.43 17.24
C SER A 40 -12.53 7.64 16.25
N TYR A 41 -11.92 6.91 15.32
CA TYR A 41 -12.60 6.13 14.29
C TYR A 41 -11.91 4.76 14.11
N PRO A 42 -12.07 3.84 15.07
CA PRO A 42 -11.37 2.56 15.09
C PRO A 42 -11.63 1.74 13.82
N ASN A 43 -10.55 1.23 13.21
CA ASN A 43 -10.60 0.40 12.00
C ASN A 43 -11.23 1.06 10.76
N LYS A 44 -11.35 2.38 10.76
CA LYS A 44 -11.87 3.14 9.62
C LYS A 44 -10.83 4.06 8.96
N ILE A 45 -9.59 4.04 9.41
CA ILE A 45 -8.53 4.91 8.91
C ILE A 45 -7.48 4.12 8.16
N GLY A 46 -7.21 4.53 6.93
CA GLY A 46 -6.05 4.14 6.14
C GLY A 46 -5.04 5.28 6.06
N TYR A 47 -3.76 4.96 5.93
CA TYR A 47 -2.68 5.93 5.82
C TYR A 47 -1.82 5.65 4.60
N PHE A 48 -1.65 6.68 3.77
CA PHE A 48 -0.79 6.69 2.61
C PHE A 48 0.39 7.62 2.80
N THR A 49 1.60 7.11 2.64
CA THR A 49 2.81 7.89 2.34
C THR A 49 3.51 7.27 1.13
N LYS A 50 4.19 8.09 0.34
CA LYS A 50 4.74 7.69 -0.97
C LYS A 50 5.74 6.54 -0.87
N GLU A 51 6.59 6.57 0.12
CA GLU A 51 7.58 5.55 0.44
C GLU A 51 7.62 5.40 1.95
N ILE A 52 7.82 4.19 2.45
CA ILE A 52 7.90 3.97 3.88
C ILE A 52 9.14 3.14 4.22
N SER A 53 9.94 3.62 5.16
CA SER A 53 11.04 2.84 5.73
C SER A 53 10.49 1.74 6.65
N GLN A 54 11.29 0.68 6.85
CA GLN A 54 10.94 -0.38 7.81
C GLN A 54 10.67 0.17 9.21
N THR A 55 11.45 1.15 9.65
CA THR A 55 11.28 1.80 10.96
C THR A 55 9.92 2.46 11.07
N LYS A 56 9.53 3.28 10.09
CA LYS A 56 8.22 3.96 10.05
C LYS A 56 7.08 2.95 9.95
N PHE A 57 7.24 1.91 9.12
CA PHE A 57 6.25 0.85 9.02
C PHE A 57 6.02 0.15 10.36
N ASN A 58 7.08 -0.18 11.10
CA ASN A 58 6.98 -0.78 12.42
C ASN A 58 6.21 0.11 13.42
N LYS A 59 6.36 1.44 13.30
CA LYS A 59 5.59 2.40 14.12
C LYS A 59 4.10 2.36 13.76
N LEU A 60 3.76 2.32 12.48
CA LEU A 60 2.37 2.20 12.02
C LEU A 60 1.72 0.88 12.48
N GLN A 61 2.46 -0.23 12.48
CA GLN A 61 1.97 -1.52 12.97
C GLN A 61 1.57 -1.49 14.46
N ASN A 62 2.14 -0.60 15.26
CA ASN A 62 1.80 -0.44 16.66
C ASN A 62 0.51 0.35 16.89
N LEU A 63 -0.06 0.95 15.86
CA LEU A 63 -1.32 1.70 15.93
C LEU A 63 -2.52 0.76 15.82
N LYS A 64 -2.98 0.20 16.93
CA LYS A 64 -4.02 -0.85 16.99
C LYS A 64 -5.31 -0.55 16.22
N ASN A 65 -5.68 0.72 16.13
CA ASN A 65 -6.93 1.17 15.49
C ASN A 65 -6.74 1.69 14.05
N LEU A 66 -5.50 1.68 13.54
CA LEU A 66 -5.25 1.91 12.12
C LEU A 66 -5.65 0.66 11.33
N LYS A 67 -6.36 0.82 10.23
CA LYS A 67 -6.85 -0.31 9.45
C LYS A 67 -5.93 -0.71 8.31
N LEU A 68 -5.37 0.28 7.61
CA LEU A 68 -4.65 0.06 6.36
C LEU A 68 -3.44 0.99 6.26
N THR A 69 -2.37 0.48 5.68
CA THR A 69 -1.26 1.31 5.19
C THR A 69 -0.88 0.94 3.76
N VAL A 70 -0.38 1.92 3.01
CA VAL A 70 0.11 1.70 1.65
C VAL A 70 1.60 1.44 1.70
N LEU A 71 2.05 0.40 1.03
CA LEU A 71 3.45 0.06 0.86
C LEU A 71 4.03 0.88 -0.30
N GLY A 72 5.20 1.46 -0.12
CA GLY A 72 5.96 2.09 -1.20
C GLY A 72 6.59 1.06 -2.15
N THR A 73 7.50 1.52 -3.00
CA THR A 73 8.15 0.72 -4.06
C THR A 73 9.02 -0.44 -3.57
N ASN A 74 9.35 -0.51 -2.30
CA ASN A 74 10.20 -1.57 -1.77
C ASN A 74 9.44 -2.90 -1.62
N LEU A 75 9.51 -3.73 -2.66
CA LEU A 75 8.90 -5.07 -2.67
C LEU A 75 9.47 -6.02 -1.60
N GLU A 76 10.68 -5.80 -1.13
CA GLU A 76 11.30 -6.67 -0.11
C GLU A 76 10.57 -6.56 1.22
N VAL A 77 10.08 -5.38 1.56
CA VAL A 77 9.25 -5.16 2.75
C VAL A 77 8.04 -6.10 2.77
N PHE A 78 7.42 -6.34 1.62
CA PHE A 78 6.23 -7.17 1.51
C PHE A 78 6.46 -8.64 1.86
N THR A 79 7.62 -9.20 1.52
CA THR A 79 7.95 -10.62 1.77
C THR A 79 8.56 -10.85 3.15
N GLU A 80 9.08 -9.81 3.79
CA GLU A 80 9.77 -9.88 5.08
C GLU A 80 8.91 -9.42 6.26
N LEU A 81 7.72 -8.90 6.00
CA LEU A 81 6.87 -8.37 7.06
C LEU A 81 6.34 -9.47 7.98
N PRO A 82 6.43 -9.26 9.28
CA PRO A 82 5.75 -10.13 10.23
C PRO A 82 4.23 -10.02 10.05
N LYS A 83 3.51 -11.01 10.55
CA LYS A 83 2.04 -10.95 10.60
C LYS A 83 1.61 -9.64 11.28
N THR A 84 0.80 -8.86 10.58
CA THR A 84 0.27 -7.58 11.06
C THR A 84 -1.26 -7.59 11.02
N HIS A 85 -1.89 -6.77 11.85
CA HIS A 85 -3.33 -6.53 11.81
C HIS A 85 -3.73 -5.55 10.70
N LEU A 86 -2.74 -4.82 10.13
CA LEU A 86 -2.98 -3.86 9.06
C LEU A 86 -3.28 -4.58 7.75
N SER A 87 -4.27 -4.12 7.04
CA SER A 87 -4.37 -4.38 5.60
C SER A 87 -3.26 -3.63 4.87
N LEU A 88 -2.58 -4.31 3.96
CA LEU A 88 -1.47 -3.75 3.20
C LEU A 88 -1.91 -3.49 1.76
N GLN A 89 -1.69 -2.29 1.24
CA GLN A 89 -2.01 -1.93 -0.15
C GLN A 89 -0.73 -1.61 -0.92
N GLY A 90 -0.63 -2.10 -2.13
CA GLY A 90 0.49 -1.81 -3.02
C GLY A 90 1.19 -3.11 -3.40
N ASN A 91 2.31 -3.06 -4.06
CA ASN A 91 3.17 -1.91 -4.38
C ASN A 91 3.81 -2.10 -5.77
N PHE A 92 2.97 -2.42 -6.76
CA PHE A 92 3.48 -2.52 -8.12
C PHE A 92 3.89 -1.14 -8.63
N SER A 93 5.06 -1.05 -9.28
CA SER A 93 5.58 0.23 -9.76
C SER A 93 4.71 0.84 -10.87
N ASN A 94 4.30 2.10 -10.68
CA ASN A 94 3.59 2.84 -11.72
C ASN A 94 4.49 3.19 -12.91
N ASP A 95 5.83 3.19 -12.74
CA ASP A 95 6.78 3.31 -13.85
C ASP A 95 6.74 2.07 -14.73
N LEU A 96 6.70 0.88 -14.14
CA LEU A 96 6.57 -0.36 -14.89
C LEU A 96 5.21 -0.44 -15.60
N LEU A 97 4.13 0.01 -14.96
CA LEU A 97 2.82 0.06 -15.61
C LEU A 97 2.82 0.97 -16.86
N ALA A 98 3.65 2.02 -16.86
CA ALA A 98 3.76 2.97 -17.96
C ALA A 98 4.73 2.53 -19.07
N MET A 99 5.29 1.32 -19.03
CA MET A 99 6.18 0.82 -20.08
C MET A 99 5.45 0.66 -21.42
N GLU A 100 6.15 0.99 -22.51
CA GLU A 100 5.63 0.79 -23.87
C GLU A 100 5.77 -0.68 -24.33
N ASP A 101 6.82 -1.38 -23.88
CA ASP A 101 7.05 -2.78 -24.20
C ASP A 101 6.16 -3.69 -23.36
N THR A 102 5.03 -4.11 -23.95
CA THR A 102 4.03 -4.97 -23.30
C THR A 102 4.59 -6.34 -22.91
N LYS A 103 5.58 -6.88 -23.64
CA LYS A 103 6.16 -8.18 -23.31
C LYS A 103 6.97 -8.09 -22.02
N SER A 104 7.91 -7.15 -21.94
CA SER A 104 8.68 -6.91 -20.71
C SER A 104 7.76 -6.54 -19.54
N PHE A 105 6.73 -5.74 -19.78
CA PHE A 105 5.72 -5.41 -18.78
C PHE A 105 5.02 -6.67 -18.24
N SER A 106 4.60 -7.57 -19.13
CA SER A 106 3.99 -8.86 -18.76
C SER A 106 4.90 -9.68 -17.84
N ASP A 107 6.19 -9.76 -18.17
CA ASP A 107 7.19 -10.48 -17.35
C ASP A 107 7.39 -9.84 -15.96
N TYR A 108 7.32 -8.51 -15.86
CA TYR A 108 7.39 -7.82 -14.56
C TYR A 108 6.17 -8.11 -13.69
N ILE A 109 4.97 -8.17 -14.27
CA ILE A 109 3.76 -8.55 -13.53
C ILE A 109 3.88 -9.99 -13.02
N ASP A 110 4.33 -10.92 -13.86
CA ASP A 110 4.48 -12.32 -13.46
C ASP A 110 5.47 -12.47 -12.29
N LYS A 111 6.61 -11.81 -12.36
CA LYS A 111 7.59 -11.77 -11.25
C LYS A 111 7.01 -11.16 -9.97
N TYR A 112 6.21 -10.10 -10.10
CA TYR A 112 5.52 -9.49 -8.95
C TYR A 112 4.54 -10.46 -8.31
N ILE A 113 3.70 -11.13 -9.11
CA ILE A 113 2.73 -12.11 -8.64
C ILE A 113 3.44 -13.31 -7.98
N GLU A 114 4.48 -13.85 -8.62
CA GLU A 114 5.27 -14.95 -8.05
C GLU A 114 5.86 -14.58 -6.69
N LYS A 115 6.37 -13.36 -6.56
CA LYS A 115 6.90 -12.86 -5.28
C LYS A 115 5.80 -12.78 -4.22
N CYS A 116 4.64 -12.28 -4.58
CA CYS A 116 3.49 -12.25 -3.67
C CYS A 116 3.04 -13.66 -3.25
N LEU A 117 3.03 -14.61 -4.18
CA LEU A 117 2.63 -16.00 -3.91
C LEU A 117 3.65 -16.75 -3.02
N LYS A 118 4.93 -16.36 -3.04
CA LYS A 118 5.96 -16.94 -2.14
C LYS A 118 5.78 -16.49 -0.69
N SER A 119 5.09 -15.39 -0.46
CA SER A 119 4.79 -14.93 0.90
C SER A 119 3.82 -15.89 1.60
N GLU A 120 4.01 -16.07 2.89
CA GLU A 120 3.09 -16.88 3.70
C GLU A 120 1.63 -16.42 3.53
N PRO A 121 0.65 -17.33 3.41
CA PRO A 121 -0.76 -16.96 3.25
C PRO A 121 -1.26 -16.00 4.31
N SER A 122 -0.77 -16.12 5.55
CA SER A 122 -1.12 -15.22 6.65
C SER A 122 -0.64 -13.78 6.44
N HIS A 123 0.48 -13.57 5.71
CA HIS A 123 1.00 -12.25 5.38
C HIS A 123 0.22 -11.60 4.24
N ARG A 124 -0.42 -12.40 3.38
CA ARG A 124 -1.26 -11.92 2.28
C ARG A 124 -2.70 -11.63 2.70
N SER A 125 -3.10 -12.05 3.88
CA SER A 125 -4.45 -11.80 4.40
C SER A 125 -4.69 -10.29 4.54
N GLY A 126 -5.69 -9.78 3.81
CA GLY A 126 -6.00 -8.35 3.78
C GLY A 126 -5.08 -7.51 2.87
N TRP A 127 -4.21 -8.16 2.08
CA TRP A 127 -3.44 -7.45 1.05
C TRP A 127 -4.32 -7.03 -0.13
N ILE A 128 -4.11 -5.81 -0.59
CA ILE A 128 -4.81 -5.19 -1.72
C ILE A 128 -3.78 -4.92 -2.82
N ALA A 129 -3.87 -5.67 -3.92
CA ALA A 129 -3.02 -5.43 -5.09
C ALA A 129 -3.29 -4.03 -5.65
N SER A 130 -2.27 -3.21 -5.69
CA SER A 130 -2.34 -1.82 -6.14
C SER A 130 -0.98 -1.34 -6.63
N LEU A 131 -0.96 -0.15 -7.20
CA LEU A 131 0.27 0.54 -7.54
C LEU A 131 0.89 1.20 -6.30
N ASP A 132 2.17 1.54 -6.41
CA ASP A 132 2.92 2.33 -5.44
C ASP A 132 2.53 3.82 -5.45
N HIS A 133 1.98 4.30 -6.57
CA HIS A 133 1.53 5.68 -6.77
C HIS A 133 0.39 5.74 -7.80
N GLY A 134 -0.10 6.93 -8.10
CA GLY A 134 -1.12 7.15 -9.14
C GLY A 134 -0.68 6.73 -10.53
N VAL A 135 -1.63 6.38 -11.39
CA VAL A 135 -1.40 6.05 -12.80
C VAL A 135 -0.84 7.27 -13.53
N LYS A 136 0.20 7.09 -14.34
CA LYS A 136 0.78 8.16 -15.15
C LYS A 136 -0.09 8.47 -16.36
N LYS A 137 -0.03 9.71 -16.85
CA LYS A 137 -0.76 10.15 -18.07
C LYS A 137 -0.35 9.37 -19.32
N THR A 138 0.89 8.88 -19.34
CA THR A 138 1.47 8.12 -20.45
C THR A 138 1.24 6.62 -20.36
N THR A 139 0.54 6.15 -19.32
CA THR A 139 0.30 4.71 -19.13
C THR A 139 -0.62 4.17 -20.21
N PRO A 140 -0.20 3.15 -20.99
CA PRO A 140 -1.07 2.50 -21.97
C PRO A 140 -2.27 1.84 -21.26
N GLU A 141 -3.47 2.07 -21.77
CA GLU A 141 -4.69 1.46 -21.21
C GLU A 141 -4.61 -0.08 -21.22
N ALA A 142 -4.02 -0.65 -22.29
CA ALA A 142 -3.81 -2.09 -22.39
C ALA A 142 -3.01 -2.67 -21.20
N ASN A 143 -2.03 -1.92 -20.68
CA ASN A 143 -1.25 -2.37 -19.52
C ASN A 143 -2.10 -2.39 -18.25
N VAL A 144 -3.02 -1.45 -18.09
CA VAL A 144 -3.94 -1.44 -16.95
C VAL A 144 -4.84 -2.68 -16.99
N HIS A 145 -5.41 -2.98 -18.15
CA HIS A 145 -6.23 -4.18 -18.34
C HIS A 145 -5.45 -5.47 -18.09
N LEU A 146 -4.24 -5.58 -18.64
CA LEU A 146 -3.37 -6.74 -18.45
C LEU A 146 -2.98 -6.93 -16.97
N PHE A 147 -2.68 -5.85 -16.26
CA PHE A 147 -2.39 -5.92 -14.83
C PHE A 147 -3.58 -6.47 -14.04
N ILE A 148 -4.77 -5.92 -14.26
CA ILE A 148 -5.99 -6.35 -13.58
C ILE A 148 -6.31 -7.82 -13.89
N GLU A 149 -6.25 -8.21 -15.16
CA GLU A 149 -6.53 -9.57 -15.60
C GLU A 149 -5.58 -10.58 -14.94
N LYS A 150 -4.26 -10.33 -14.99
CA LYS A 150 -3.27 -11.23 -14.39
C LYS A 150 -3.43 -11.35 -12.88
N ILE A 151 -3.65 -10.22 -12.18
CA ILE A 151 -3.89 -10.22 -10.73
C ILE A 151 -5.12 -11.06 -10.39
N ARG A 152 -6.23 -10.86 -11.07
CA ARG A 152 -7.47 -11.61 -10.84
C ARG A 152 -7.33 -13.09 -11.14
N THR A 153 -6.62 -13.45 -12.22
CA THR A 153 -6.46 -14.85 -12.63
C THR A 153 -5.52 -15.63 -11.71
N LYS A 154 -4.49 -15.00 -11.18
CA LYS A 154 -3.42 -15.68 -10.44
C LYS A 154 -3.59 -15.63 -8.92
N LEU A 155 -4.34 -14.65 -8.40
CA LEU A 155 -4.47 -14.40 -6.97
C LEU A 155 -5.91 -14.57 -6.43
N SER A 156 -6.83 -15.01 -7.29
CA SER A 156 -8.21 -15.36 -6.91
C SER A 156 -8.30 -16.74 -6.30
#